data_93c821851627402d784bf9dfe5477b94
#
_entry.id   93c821851627402d784bf9dfe5477b94
#
_cell.length_a   1.000
_cell.length_b   1.000
_cell.length_c   1.000
_cell.angle_alpha   90.00
_cell.angle_beta   90.00
_cell.angle_gamma   90.00
#
_symmetry.space_group_name_H-M   'P 1'
#
loop_
_entity.id
_entity.type
_entity.pdbx_description
1 polymer ?
#
loop_
_entity_poly.entity_id
_entity_poly.type
_entity_poly.pdbx_seq_one_letter_code
_entity_poly.pdbx_strand_id
1 'polypeptide(L)'
;MTSQATKSVAPDTENRGKPLSRAAHRTQVVPAAEASRVSETTYRRVRADIVYGRLAPGQKLTLERMRGAYGSAVSTLREIFNGLASEGLITAEGARGFEVAAISADDLREIAAMRQLLECDALRSSFESGDVEWEGRVVAAHHKLATLEKRMSAGDRSQEEAMRRYDWAFHNALISACGSRLLLDMHAQLYDKYLRYLMLASVFRGEPVTVEHRELRDFALERDWRSAQAVTVTHIQDCVAQMVSGDLWQR
;
A
#
# COMPACT_ATOMS: atom_id res chain seq x y z
N MET A 1 32.35 43.55 94.30
CA MET A 1 31.12 42.84 94.52
C MET A 1 30.67 42.32 93.18
N THR A 2 30.95 41.12 92.94
CA THR A 2 30.44 40.06 92.09
C THR A 2 29.71 40.42 90.78
N SER A 3 30.48 40.24 89.69
CA SER A 3 30.01 40.13 88.33
C SER A 3 29.93 38.67 87.97
N GLN A 4 28.79 38.20 87.47
CA GLN A 4 28.69 36.89 86.90
C GLN A 4 28.65 36.99 85.37
N ALA A 5 29.56 36.24 84.74
CA ALA A 5 29.64 36.08 83.32
C ALA A 5 28.60 35.00 82.83
N THR A 6 27.82 35.35 81.89
CA THR A 6 26.95 34.40 81.19
C THR A 6 27.63 33.94 79.89
N LYS A 7 27.79 32.60 79.75
CA LYS A 7 28.30 31.93 78.56
C LYS A 7 27.19 31.89 77.43
N SER A 8 27.56 32.36 76.27
CA SER A 8 26.82 32.19 75.06
C SER A 8 27.05 30.79 74.51
N VAL A 9 25.95 30.06 74.20
CA VAL A 9 25.96 28.81 73.45
C VAL A 9 25.49 29.11 72.09
N ALA A 10 26.31 28.79 71.09
CA ALA A 10 25.99 28.89 69.65
C ALA A 10 25.10 27.74 69.26
N PRO A 11 24.14 27.93 68.32
CA PRO A 11 23.37 26.83 67.73
C PRO A 11 24.08 26.23 66.53
N ASP A 12 24.05 24.93 66.52
CA ASP A 12 24.68 24.05 65.54
C ASP A 12 23.96 24.06 64.17
N THR A 13 24.75 24.01 63.20
CA THR A 13 24.70 23.99 61.80
C THR A 13 23.64 23.13 61.10
N GLU A 14 23.08 23.74 60.05
CA GLU A 14 22.96 23.31 58.65
C GLU A 14 22.75 21.83 58.35
N ASN A 15 21.48 21.50 58.10
CA ASN A 15 21.14 20.37 57.22
C ASN A 15 20.76 20.93 55.85
N ARG A 16 21.75 21.02 54.92
CA ARG A 16 21.51 21.38 53.51
C ARG A 16 20.93 20.18 52.78
N GLY A 17 19.60 20.15 52.60
CA GLY A 17 18.95 19.24 51.71
C GLY A 17 19.46 19.42 50.27
N LYS A 18 20.01 18.35 49.69
CA LYS A 18 20.34 18.27 48.25
C LYS A 18 19.10 18.49 47.40
N PRO A 19 19.14 19.32 46.35
CA PRO A 19 18.03 19.44 45.42
C PRO A 19 17.88 18.14 44.63
N LEU A 20 16.69 17.52 44.70
CA LEU A 20 16.28 16.43 43.84
C LEU A 20 16.27 16.94 42.38
N SER A 21 17.22 16.47 41.58
CA SER A 21 17.27 16.67 40.16
C SER A 21 16.01 16.08 39.52
N ARG A 22 15.03 16.91 39.22
CA ARG A 22 13.95 16.58 38.33
C ARG A 22 14.55 16.42 36.92
N ALA A 23 14.82 15.17 36.53
CA ALA A 23 15.06 14.86 35.13
C ALA A 23 13.84 15.29 34.33
N ALA A 24 13.92 16.44 33.71
CA ALA A 24 12.92 16.92 32.76
C ALA A 24 12.97 15.95 31.56
N HIS A 25 11.96 15.11 31.43
CA HIS A 25 11.67 14.41 30.18
C HIS A 25 11.38 15.52 29.15
N ARG A 26 12.39 15.93 28.42
CA ARG A 26 12.23 16.74 27.21
C ARG A 26 11.52 15.86 26.20
N THR A 27 10.20 15.99 26.14
CA THR A 27 9.43 15.54 24.98
C THR A 27 9.98 16.34 23.80
N GLN A 28 10.79 15.70 22.96
CA GLN A 28 11.23 16.32 21.70
C GLN A 28 9.99 16.55 20.86
N VAL A 29 9.63 17.82 20.70
CA VAL A 29 8.57 18.25 19.79
C VAL A 29 9.13 18.08 18.38
N VAL A 30 8.71 17.02 17.71
CA VAL A 30 9.04 16.77 16.30
C VAL A 30 8.38 17.89 15.47
N PRO A 31 9.10 18.58 14.58
CA PRO A 31 8.52 19.59 13.71
C PRO A 31 7.33 19.04 12.92
N ALA A 32 6.26 19.81 12.74
CA ALA A 32 5.03 19.37 12.08
C ALA A 32 5.27 18.76 10.67
N ALA A 33 6.21 19.32 9.91
CA ALA A 33 6.61 18.79 8.61
C ALA A 33 7.27 17.40 8.69
N GLU A 34 8.04 17.13 9.74
CA GLU A 34 8.68 15.84 9.98
C GLU A 34 7.67 14.81 10.48
N ALA A 35 6.75 15.21 11.36
CA ALA A 35 5.63 14.37 11.80
C ALA A 35 4.72 13.97 10.62
N SER A 36 4.44 14.89 9.68
CA SER A 36 3.68 14.61 8.46
C SER A 36 4.39 13.61 7.55
N ARG A 37 5.71 13.73 7.37
CA ARG A 37 6.51 12.76 6.58
C ARG A 37 6.55 11.38 7.21
N VAL A 38 6.68 11.31 8.53
CA VAL A 38 6.66 10.03 9.28
C VAL A 38 5.30 9.37 9.15
N SER A 39 4.21 10.13 9.28
CA SER A 39 2.84 9.64 9.10
C SER A 39 2.63 9.08 7.69
N GLU A 40 3.01 9.83 6.65
CA GLU A 40 2.91 9.40 5.25
C GLU A 40 3.73 8.13 4.97
N THR A 41 4.96 8.05 5.48
CA THR A 41 5.81 6.87 5.33
C THR A 41 5.20 5.66 6.02
N THR A 42 4.66 5.83 7.22
CA THR A 42 3.99 4.75 7.97
C THR A 42 2.72 4.30 7.26
N TYR A 43 1.90 5.24 6.76
CA TYR A 43 0.71 4.93 5.98
C TYR A 43 1.05 4.05 4.78
N ARG A 44 2.05 4.44 3.98
CA ARG A 44 2.49 3.66 2.80
C ARG A 44 2.99 2.25 3.18
N ARG A 45 3.70 2.13 4.30
CA ARG A 45 4.18 0.83 4.78
C ARG A 45 3.03 -0.08 5.21
N VAL A 46 2.11 0.41 6.04
CA VAL A 46 0.93 -0.37 6.48
C VAL A 46 0.09 -0.79 5.28
N ARG A 47 -0.15 0.15 4.35
CA ARG A 47 -0.90 -0.11 3.12
C ARG A 47 -0.24 -1.19 2.26
N ALA A 48 1.07 -1.09 2.05
CA ALA A 48 1.83 -2.09 1.32
C ALA A 48 1.78 -3.46 2.03
N ASP A 49 1.87 -3.50 3.36
CA ASP A 49 1.81 -4.75 4.12
C ASP A 49 0.45 -5.45 4.02
N ILE A 50 -0.64 -4.68 3.85
CA ILE A 50 -1.98 -5.22 3.58
C ILE A 50 -2.07 -5.71 2.12
N VAL A 51 -1.68 -4.88 1.16
CA VAL A 51 -1.79 -5.19 -0.28
C VAL A 51 -0.92 -6.40 -0.65
N TYR A 52 0.28 -6.49 -0.09
CA TYR A 52 1.18 -7.62 -0.32
C TYR A 52 0.96 -8.82 0.62
N GLY A 53 -0.13 -8.84 1.40
CA GLY A 53 -0.53 -9.97 2.23
C GLY A 53 0.32 -10.23 3.47
N ARG A 54 1.25 -9.34 3.83
CA ARG A 54 2.04 -9.43 5.07
C ARG A 54 1.19 -9.23 6.32
N LEU A 55 0.13 -8.42 6.21
CA LEU A 55 -0.99 -8.36 7.13
C LEU A 55 -2.16 -9.12 6.50
N ALA A 56 -2.48 -10.28 7.07
CA ALA A 56 -3.42 -11.22 6.47
C ALA A 56 -4.89 -10.72 6.55
N PRO A 57 -5.77 -11.09 5.60
CA PRO A 57 -7.22 -10.85 5.72
C PRO A 57 -7.78 -11.36 7.05
N GLY A 58 -8.66 -10.59 7.69
CA GLY A 58 -9.22 -10.93 9.00
C GLY A 58 -8.25 -10.76 10.17
N GLN A 59 -7.02 -10.30 9.93
CA GLN A 59 -6.06 -10.09 11.00
C GLN A 59 -6.44 -8.87 11.86
N LYS A 60 -6.59 -9.07 13.16
CA LYS A 60 -6.81 -7.97 14.13
C LYS A 60 -5.56 -7.10 14.27
N LEU A 61 -5.76 -5.78 14.18
CA LEU A 61 -4.73 -4.76 14.26
C LEU A 61 -4.85 -4.02 15.59
N THR A 62 -4.16 -4.53 16.63
CA THR A 62 -4.13 -3.83 17.92
C THR A 62 -3.13 -2.68 17.84
N LEU A 63 -3.53 -1.48 18.28
CA LEU A 63 -2.70 -0.28 18.19
C LEU A 63 -1.35 -0.43 18.91
N GLU A 64 -1.31 -1.15 20.04
CA GLU A 64 -0.06 -1.41 20.76
C GLU A 64 0.91 -2.29 19.97
N ARG A 65 0.42 -3.37 19.36
CA ARG A 65 1.24 -4.23 18.51
C ARG A 65 1.77 -3.46 17.29
N MET A 66 0.90 -2.65 16.67
CA MET A 66 1.25 -1.85 15.51
C MET A 66 2.21 -0.71 15.85
N ARG A 67 2.11 -0.13 17.05
CA ARG A 67 3.08 0.82 17.57
C ARG A 67 4.49 0.21 17.61
N GLY A 68 4.62 -1.00 18.12
CA GLY A 68 5.89 -1.74 18.14
C GLY A 68 6.44 -2.03 16.73
N ALA A 69 5.56 -2.45 15.80
CA ALA A 69 5.96 -2.85 14.45
C ALA A 69 6.35 -1.67 13.55
N TYR A 70 5.67 -0.52 13.67
CA TYR A 70 5.84 0.62 12.77
C TYR A 70 6.55 1.82 13.41
N GLY A 71 6.78 1.81 14.72
CA GLY A 71 7.47 2.90 15.42
C GLY A 71 6.69 4.22 15.47
N SER A 72 5.36 4.18 15.27
CA SER A 72 4.50 5.35 15.19
C SER A 72 3.63 5.50 16.43
N ALA A 73 3.26 6.74 16.79
CA ALA A 73 2.37 7.01 17.92
C ALA A 73 0.97 6.37 17.69
N VAL A 74 0.30 6.01 18.79
CA VAL A 74 -1.04 5.39 18.76
C VAL A 74 -2.07 6.31 18.06
N SER A 75 -2.00 7.62 18.28
CA SER A 75 -2.86 8.61 17.60
C SER A 75 -2.67 8.58 16.08
N THR A 76 -1.41 8.61 15.63
CA THR A 76 -1.05 8.56 14.22
C THR A 76 -1.53 7.24 13.57
N LEU A 77 -1.33 6.11 14.24
CA LEU A 77 -1.81 4.81 13.75
C LEU A 77 -3.34 4.76 13.64
N ARG A 78 -4.05 5.38 14.58
CA ARG A 78 -5.52 5.47 14.51
C ARG A 78 -5.99 6.28 13.29
N GLU A 79 -5.33 7.40 13.00
CA GLU A 79 -5.61 8.21 11.80
C GLU A 79 -5.32 7.42 10.53
N ILE A 80 -4.17 6.74 10.46
CA ILE A 80 -3.79 5.87 9.33
C ILE A 80 -4.84 4.77 9.13
N PHE A 81 -5.27 4.09 10.19
CA PHE A 81 -6.24 3.00 10.07
C PHE A 81 -7.63 3.50 9.67
N ASN A 82 -8.04 4.68 10.13
CA ASN A 82 -9.27 5.31 9.65
C ASN A 82 -9.18 5.68 8.17
N GLY A 83 -8.04 6.19 7.71
CA GLY A 83 -7.78 6.44 6.29
C GLY A 83 -7.86 5.14 5.46
N LEU A 84 -7.18 4.08 5.89
CA LEU A 84 -7.22 2.77 5.22
C LEU A 84 -8.61 2.10 5.30
N ALA A 85 -9.40 2.42 6.32
CA ALA A 85 -10.79 1.96 6.41
C ALA A 85 -11.69 2.67 5.37
N SER A 86 -11.46 3.96 5.11
CA SER A 86 -12.17 4.67 4.03
C SER A 86 -11.81 4.14 2.63
N GLU A 87 -10.62 3.53 2.47
CA GLU A 87 -10.22 2.82 1.26
C GLU A 87 -10.77 1.39 1.16
N GLY A 88 -11.37 0.88 2.25
CA GLY A 88 -11.87 -0.50 2.34
C GLY A 88 -10.77 -1.57 2.51
N LEU A 89 -9.56 -1.18 2.91
CA LEU A 89 -8.46 -2.11 3.23
C LEU A 89 -8.48 -2.59 4.68
N ILE A 90 -9.13 -1.83 5.55
CA ILE A 90 -9.33 -2.13 6.99
C ILE A 90 -10.82 -2.00 7.30
N THR A 91 -11.31 -2.82 8.21
CA THR A 91 -12.62 -2.68 8.83
C THR A 91 -12.45 -2.09 10.22
N ALA A 92 -13.21 -1.00 10.53
CA ALA A 92 -13.25 -0.42 11.85
C ALA A 92 -14.47 -1.01 12.61
N GLU A 93 -14.23 -1.81 13.64
CA GLU A 93 -15.27 -2.48 14.43
C GLU A 93 -15.68 -1.69 15.69
N GLY A 94 -15.69 -0.39 15.62
CA GLY A 94 -16.06 0.47 16.76
C GLY A 94 -15.17 0.20 17.99
N ALA A 95 -15.77 -0.25 19.08
CA ALA A 95 -15.05 -0.56 20.34
C ALA A 95 -14.11 -1.78 20.23
N ARG A 96 -14.25 -2.63 19.21
CA ARG A 96 -13.44 -3.84 19.03
C ARG A 96 -12.11 -3.57 18.33
N GLY A 97 -11.89 -2.36 17.77
CA GLY A 97 -10.66 -1.95 17.16
C GLY A 97 -10.69 -2.03 15.63
N PHE A 98 -9.55 -2.44 15.05
CA PHE A 98 -9.35 -2.50 13.62
C PHE A 98 -8.99 -3.92 13.18
N GLU A 99 -9.42 -4.29 11.98
CA GLU A 99 -9.13 -5.57 11.35
C GLU A 99 -8.82 -5.37 9.87
N VAL A 100 -7.90 -6.14 9.32
CA VAL A 100 -7.67 -6.16 7.87
C VAL A 100 -8.93 -6.68 7.19
N ALA A 101 -9.45 -5.94 6.22
CA ALA A 101 -10.70 -6.32 5.53
C ALA A 101 -10.65 -7.77 5.05
N ALA A 102 -11.73 -8.49 5.23
CA ALA A 102 -11.87 -9.86 4.71
C ALA A 102 -11.79 -9.85 3.17
N ILE A 103 -11.65 -11.03 2.57
CA ILE A 103 -11.70 -11.23 1.12
C ILE A 103 -12.84 -12.19 0.79
N SER A 104 -13.43 -12.02 -0.40
CA SER A 104 -14.41 -12.96 -0.93
C SER A 104 -14.29 -13.07 -2.46
N ALA A 105 -14.79 -14.17 -3.01
CA ALA A 105 -14.83 -14.35 -4.45
C ALA A 105 -15.79 -13.36 -5.13
N ASP A 106 -16.86 -12.96 -4.44
CA ASP A 106 -17.81 -11.98 -4.97
C ASP A 106 -17.20 -10.58 -4.99
N ASP A 107 -16.51 -10.14 -3.92
CA ASP A 107 -15.77 -8.86 -3.91
C ASP A 107 -14.69 -8.83 -5.00
N LEU A 108 -13.96 -9.94 -5.21
CA LEU A 108 -13.00 -10.04 -6.33
C LEU A 108 -13.68 -9.83 -7.69
N ARG A 109 -14.84 -10.44 -7.93
CA ARG A 109 -15.58 -10.28 -9.19
C ARG A 109 -16.06 -8.85 -9.40
N GLU A 110 -16.56 -8.20 -8.35
CA GLU A 110 -16.97 -6.79 -8.41
C GLU A 110 -15.78 -5.87 -8.71
N ILE A 111 -14.66 -6.04 -8.01
CA ILE A 111 -13.42 -5.30 -8.25
C ILE A 111 -12.94 -5.48 -9.68
N ALA A 112 -12.94 -6.71 -10.19
CA ALA A 112 -12.50 -7.02 -11.55
C ALA A 112 -13.43 -6.40 -12.61
N ALA A 113 -14.74 -6.44 -12.39
CA ALA A 113 -15.72 -5.82 -13.30
C ALA A 113 -15.53 -4.29 -13.37
N MET A 114 -15.31 -3.64 -12.23
CA MET A 114 -15.03 -2.20 -12.18
C MET A 114 -13.67 -1.86 -12.80
N ARG A 115 -12.63 -2.70 -12.57
CA ARG A 115 -11.32 -2.55 -13.23
C ARG A 115 -11.48 -2.60 -14.75
N GLN A 116 -12.18 -3.61 -15.25
CA GLN A 116 -12.45 -3.78 -16.68
C GLN A 116 -13.16 -2.55 -17.28
N LEU A 117 -14.19 -2.03 -16.59
CA LEU A 117 -14.93 -0.84 -17.05
C LEU A 117 -14.02 0.39 -17.17
N LEU A 118 -13.26 0.70 -16.13
CA LEU A 118 -12.38 1.87 -16.08
C LEU A 118 -11.21 1.72 -17.07
N GLU A 119 -10.59 0.55 -17.12
CA GLU A 119 -9.42 0.31 -17.97
C GLU A 119 -9.79 0.33 -19.45
N CYS A 120 -10.92 -0.26 -19.85
CA CYS A 120 -11.39 -0.23 -21.21
C CYS A 120 -11.74 1.20 -21.70
N ASP A 121 -12.41 2.02 -20.88
CA ASP A 121 -12.70 3.41 -21.26
C ASP A 121 -11.42 4.25 -21.37
N ALA A 122 -10.49 4.07 -20.41
CA ALA A 122 -9.20 4.74 -20.41
C ALA A 122 -8.31 4.32 -21.59
N LEU A 123 -8.30 3.03 -21.99
CA LEU A 123 -7.55 2.53 -23.15
C LEU A 123 -7.97 3.26 -24.41
N ARG A 124 -9.28 3.37 -24.70
CA ARG A 124 -9.75 4.09 -25.87
C ARG A 124 -9.22 5.51 -25.90
N SER A 125 -9.47 6.28 -24.86
CA SER A 125 -9.06 7.68 -24.78
C SER A 125 -7.54 7.84 -24.81
N SER A 126 -6.78 6.92 -24.18
CA SER A 126 -5.33 6.93 -24.14
C SER A 126 -4.71 6.64 -25.50
N PHE A 127 -5.25 5.68 -26.25
CA PHE A 127 -4.74 5.31 -27.58
C PHE A 127 -5.07 6.38 -28.63
N GLU A 128 -6.21 7.07 -28.50
CA GLU A 128 -6.58 8.19 -29.36
C GLU A 128 -5.73 9.45 -29.11
N SER A 129 -5.30 9.68 -27.85
CA SER A 129 -4.64 10.94 -27.45
C SER A 129 -3.14 10.80 -27.19
N GLY A 130 -2.61 9.58 -27.07
CA GLY A 130 -1.21 9.34 -26.72
C GLY A 130 -0.24 9.88 -27.78
N ASP A 131 0.88 10.40 -27.33
CA ASP A 131 2.00 10.88 -28.16
C ASP A 131 3.15 9.87 -28.21
N VAL A 132 4.26 10.20 -28.90
CA VAL A 132 5.46 9.36 -28.98
C VAL A 132 6.08 9.13 -27.61
N GLU A 133 5.99 10.11 -26.69
CA GLU A 133 6.48 9.96 -25.32
C GLU A 133 5.62 8.95 -24.54
N TRP A 134 4.30 8.91 -24.79
CA TRP A 134 3.43 7.88 -24.22
C TRP A 134 3.82 6.48 -24.78
N GLU A 135 4.04 6.34 -26.08
CA GLU A 135 4.52 5.07 -26.66
C GLU A 135 5.82 4.61 -26.01
N GLY A 136 6.78 5.53 -25.85
CA GLY A 136 8.04 5.26 -25.16
C GLY A 136 7.84 4.74 -23.73
N ARG A 137 6.88 5.33 -22.97
CA ARG A 137 6.53 4.85 -21.63
C ARG A 137 5.93 3.45 -21.65
N VAL A 138 5.03 3.15 -22.59
CA VAL A 138 4.42 1.82 -22.75
C VAL A 138 5.48 0.76 -23.05
N VAL A 139 6.37 1.02 -24.02
CA VAL A 139 7.45 0.10 -24.40
C VAL A 139 8.40 -0.14 -23.23
N ALA A 140 8.81 0.92 -22.53
CA ALA A 140 9.71 0.80 -21.38
C ALA A 140 9.07 0.03 -20.21
N ALA A 141 7.78 0.24 -19.94
CA ALA A 141 7.06 -0.48 -18.90
C ALA A 141 6.90 -1.96 -19.25
N HIS A 142 6.50 -2.28 -20.48
CA HIS A 142 6.43 -3.65 -20.98
C HIS A 142 7.77 -4.38 -20.89
N HIS A 143 8.90 -3.75 -21.31
CA HIS A 143 10.22 -4.36 -21.25
C HIS A 143 10.59 -4.79 -19.82
N LYS A 144 10.30 -3.94 -18.83
CA LYS A 144 10.56 -4.26 -17.41
C LYS A 144 9.72 -5.43 -16.95
N LEU A 145 8.42 -5.45 -17.29
CA LEU A 145 7.52 -6.54 -16.95
C LEU A 145 7.96 -7.85 -17.59
N ALA A 146 8.17 -7.88 -18.91
CA ALA A 146 8.55 -9.08 -19.66
C ALA A 146 9.89 -9.68 -19.17
N THR A 147 10.81 -8.85 -18.68
CA THR A 147 12.07 -9.31 -18.07
C THR A 147 11.82 -10.14 -16.81
N LEU A 148 10.85 -9.75 -15.96
CA LEU A 148 10.53 -10.50 -14.75
C LEU A 148 9.60 -11.69 -15.04
N GLU A 149 8.69 -11.57 -15.97
CA GLU A 149 7.86 -12.70 -16.43
C GLU A 149 8.71 -13.86 -16.94
N LYS A 150 9.77 -13.55 -17.70
CA LYS A 150 10.74 -14.56 -18.15
C LYS A 150 11.42 -15.28 -16.97
N ARG A 151 11.77 -14.57 -15.89
CA ARG A 151 12.32 -15.17 -14.67
C ARG A 151 11.30 -16.02 -13.95
N MET A 152 10.07 -15.52 -13.81
CA MET A 152 8.96 -16.25 -13.20
C MET A 152 8.67 -17.55 -13.96
N SER A 153 8.67 -17.51 -15.30
CA SER A 153 8.51 -18.69 -16.15
C SER A 153 9.65 -19.70 -16.01
N ALA A 154 10.86 -19.24 -15.67
CA ALA A 154 11.99 -20.08 -15.32
C ALA A 154 11.97 -20.62 -13.88
N GLY A 155 10.89 -20.33 -13.10
CA GLY A 155 10.71 -20.83 -11.73
C GLY A 155 11.25 -19.89 -10.63
N ASP A 156 11.82 -18.73 -10.97
CA ASP A 156 12.30 -17.76 -9.97
C ASP A 156 11.14 -16.97 -9.37
N ARG A 157 10.59 -17.45 -8.26
CA ARG A 157 9.50 -16.78 -7.51
C ARG A 157 9.98 -15.66 -6.59
N SER A 158 11.28 -15.49 -6.43
CA SER A 158 11.83 -14.43 -5.56
C SER A 158 11.49 -13.02 -6.03
N GLN A 159 11.07 -12.87 -7.29
CA GLN A 159 10.75 -11.59 -7.93
C GLN A 159 9.25 -11.30 -8.03
N GLU A 160 8.40 -12.08 -7.37
CA GLU A 160 6.94 -11.96 -7.52
C GLU A 160 6.43 -10.55 -7.19
N GLU A 161 6.83 -9.97 -6.05
CA GLU A 161 6.43 -8.61 -5.68
C GLU A 161 6.92 -7.55 -6.69
N ALA A 162 8.16 -7.70 -7.20
CA ALA A 162 8.69 -6.80 -8.20
C ALA A 162 7.96 -6.95 -9.55
N MET A 163 7.61 -8.19 -9.93
CA MET A 163 6.84 -8.47 -11.14
C MET A 163 5.46 -7.81 -11.06
N ARG A 164 4.74 -7.92 -9.93
CA ARG A 164 3.44 -7.26 -9.74
C ARG A 164 3.51 -5.74 -9.82
N ARG A 165 4.59 -5.12 -9.33
CA ARG A 165 4.80 -3.68 -9.49
C ARG A 165 5.00 -3.26 -10.94
N TYR A 166 5.67 -4.08 -11.75
CA TYR A 166 5.85 -3.78 -13.17
C TYR A 166 4.62 -4.11 -14.00
N ASP A 167 3.83 -5.11 -13.61
CA ASP A 167 2.51 -5.40 -14.14
C ASP A 167 1.59 -4.17 -13.97
N TRP A 168 1.47 -3.66 -12.75
CA TRP A 168 0.79 -2.39 -12.48
C TRP A 168 1.33 -1.23 -13.33
N ALA A 169 2.65 -1.06 -13.38
CA ALA A 169 3.26 0.05 -14.11
C ALA A 169 2.97 -0.04 -15.62
N PHE A 170 2.88 -1.25 -16.17
CA PHE A 170 2.53 -1.47 -17.57
C PHE A 170 1.06 -1.14 -17.86
N HIS A 171 0.11 -1.68 -17.09
CA HIS A 171 -1.30 -1.34 -17.24
C HIS A 171 -1.54 0.17 -17.06
N ASN A 172 -0.91 0.78 -16.07
CA ASN A 172 -1.00 2.23 -15.88
C ASN A 172 -0.38 3.03 -17.06
N ALA A 173 0.71 2.56 -17.66
CA ALA A 173 1.29 3.22 -18.83
C ALA A 173 0.33 3.20 -20.02
N LEU A 174 -0.34 2.08 -20.29
CA LEU A 174 -1.33 1.94 -21.36
C LEU A 174 -2.44 2.99 -21.28
N ILE A 175 -2.93 3.28 -20.08
CA ILE A 175 -4.06 4.19 -19.84
C ILE A 175 -3.65 5.63 -19.53
N SER A 176 -2.35 5.91 -19.39
CA SER A 176 -1.83 7.18 -18.82
C SER A 176 -2.10 8.44 -19.65
N ALA A 177 -2.46 8.30 -20.93
CA ALA A 177 -2.80 9.40 -21.82
C ALA A 177 -4.31 9.65 -21.96
N CYS A 178 -5.14 9.01 -21.12
CA CYS A 178 -6.61 9.11 -21.23
C CYS A 178 -7.19 10.51 -20.90
N GLY A 179 -6.37 11.44 -20.39
CA GLY A 179 -6.79 12.82 -20.10
C GLY A 179 -7.65 12.98 -18.85
N SER A 180 -8.04 11.91 -18.16
CA SER A 180 -8.88 11.96 -16.95
C SER A 180 -8.10 11.60 -15.71
N ARG A 181 -7.65 12.60 -14.94
CA ARG A 181 -6.99 12.38 -13.66
C ARG A 181 -7.87 11.62 -12.67
N LEU A 182 -9.17 11.95 -12.62
CA LEU A 182 -10.10 11.29 -11.72
C LEU A 182 -10.21 9.79 -12.03
N LEU A 183 -10.29 9.42 -13.32
CA LEU A 183 -10.32 8.02 -13.73
C LEU A 183 -9.04 7.28 -13.31
N LEU A 184 -7.88 7.89 -13.56
CA LEU A 184 -6.58 7.30 -13.17
C LEU A 184 -6.47 7.11 -11.65
N ASP A 185 -6.91 8.08 -10.85
CA ASP A 185 -6.91 8.00 -9.39
C ASP A 185 -7.85 6.88 -8.90
N MET A 186 -9.04 6.76 -9.48
CA MET A 186 -9.99 5.67 -9.16
C MET A 186 -9.45 4.30 -9.59
N HIS A 187 -8.87 4.21 -10.78
CA HIS A 187 -8.26 2.98 -11.28
C HIS A 187 -7.11 2.53 -10.36
N ALA A 188 -6.25 3.44 -9.92
CA ALA A 188 -5.15 3.13 -9.01
C ALA A 188 -5.63 2.54 -7.68
N GLN A 189 -6.67 3.14 -7.06
CA GLN A 189 -7.24 2.62 -5.82
C GLN A 189 -7.87 1.24 -6.00
N LEU A 190 -8.55 1.04 -7.13
CA LEU A 190 -9.20 -0.24 -7.44
C LEU A 190 -8.17 -1.32 -7.75
N TYR A 191 -7.10 -0.97 -8.49
CA TYR A 191 -6.02 -1.90 -8.82
C TYR A 191 -5.31 -2.41 -7.56
N ASP A 192 -5.11 -1.57 -6.54
CA ASP A 192 -4.50 -2.02 -5.29
C ASP A 192 -5.35 -3.06 -4.55
N LYS A 193 -6.70 -2.92 -4.60
CA LYS A 193 -7.60 -3.95 -4.10
C LYS A 193 -7.46 -5.24 -4.92
N TYR A 194 -7.39 -5.15 -6.23
CA TYR A 194 -7.18 -6.29 -7.12
C TYR A 194 -5.80 -6.95 -6.89
N LEU A 195 -4.74 -6.15 -6.77
CA LEU A 195 -3.38 -6.61 -6.49
C LEU A 195 -3.30 -7.44 -5.20
N ARG A 196 -4.06 -7.07 -4.18
CA ARG A 196 -4.16 -7.84 -2.94
C ARG A 196 -4.59 -9.28 -3.20
N TYR A 197 -5.58 -9.50 -4.05
CA TYR A 197 -6.01 -10.85 -4.44
C TYR A 197 -4.94 -11.59 -5.23
N LEU A 198 -4.26 -10.92 -6.16
CA LEU A 198 -3.15 -11.52 -6.91
C LEU A 198 -2.02 -12.00 -5.98
N MET A 199 -1.67 -11.19 -4.97
CA MET A 199 -0.62 -11.53 -4.00
C MET A 199 -1.04 -12.70 -3.09
N LEU A 200 -2.27 -12.69 -2.60
CA LEU A 200 -2.79 -13.75 -1.73
C LEU A 200 -2.96 -15.10 -2.45
N ALA A 201 -3.34 -15.06 -3.71
CA ALA A 201 -3.49 -16.25 -4.55
C ALA A 201 -2.17 -16.73 -5.14
N SER A 202 -1.14 -15.88 -5.17
CA SER A 202 0.18 -16.17 -5.80
C SER A 202 0.06 -16.74 -7.21
N VAL A 203 -0.86 -16.18 -8.01
CA VAL A 203 -1.19 -16.64 -9.36
C VAL A 203 -0.22 -16.06 -10.38
N PHE A 204 0.39 -16.94 -11.17
CA PHE A 204 1.10 -16.54 -12.39
C PHE A 204 0.73 -17.52 -13.51
N ARG A 205 0.05 -17.02 -14.56
CA ARG A 205 -0.50 -17.83 -15.66
C ARG A 205 0.55 -18.31 -16.69
N GLY A 206 1.81 -17.89 -16.52
CA GLY A 206 2.90 -18.31 -17.43
C GLY A 206 2.78 -17.70 -18.82
N GLU A 207 2.96 -18.53 -19.87
CA GLU A 207 3.00 -18.07 -21.26
C GLU A 207 1.74 -17.30 -21.69
N PRO A 208 0.50 -17.71 -21.38
CA PRO A 208 -0.68 -16.94 -21.80
C PRO A 208 -0.63 -15.48 -21.39
N VAL A 209 -0.28 -15.18 -20.16
CA VAL A 209 -0.23 -13.77 -19.68
C VAL A 209 0.90 -12.98 -20.36
N THR A 210 2.02 -13.61 -20.68
CA THR A 210 3.13 -12.92 -21.37
C THR A 210 2.78 -12.61 -22.83
N VAL A 211 1.98 -13.45 -23.47
CA VAL A 211 1.45 -13.20 -24.82
C VAL A 211 0.47 -12.02 -24.78
N GLU A 212 -0.48 -12.00 -23.86
CA GLU A 212 -1.44 -10.93 -23.69
C GLU A 212 -0.77 -9.56 -23.46
N HIS A 213 0.25 -9.49 -22.61
CA HIS A 213 0.97 -8.23 -22.39
C HIS A 213 1.75 -7.77 -23.62
N ARG A 214 2.28 -8.70 -24.41
CA ARG A 214 2.95 -8.36 -25.68
C ARG A 214 1.91 -7.81 -26.68
N GLU A 215 0.77 -8.47 -26.82
CA GLU A 215 -0.33 -8.02 -27.69
C GLU A 215 -0.84 -6.62 -27.29
N LEU A 216 -1.05 -6.36 -26.01
CA LEU A 216 -1.47 -5.06 -25.50
C LEU A 216 -0.45 -3.96 -25.85
N ARG A 217 0.87 -4.25 -25.76
CA ARG A 217 1.92 -3.32 -26.20
C ARG A 217 1.82 -3.07 -27.70
N ASP A 218 1.67 -4.11 -28.49
CA ASP A 218 1.66 -4.00 -29.96
C ASP A 218 0.43 -3.22 -30.42
N PHE A 219 -0.76 -3.51 -29.89
CA PHE A 219 -1.97 -2.74 -30.16
C PHE A 219 -1.88 -1.27 -29.70
N ALA A 220 -1.12 -0.99 -28.63
CA ALA A 220 -0.87 0.39 -28.21
C ALA A 220 -0.08 1.16 -29.27
N LEU A 221 0.94 0.54 -29.85
CA LEU A 221 1.76 1.15 -30.92
C LEU A 221 1.00 1.28 -32.23
N GLU A 222 0.05 0.36 -32.49
CA GLU A 222 -0.85 0.39 -33.67
C GLU A 222 -2.09 1.26 -33.44
N ARG A 223 -2.31 1.79 -32.25
CA ARG A 223 -3.52 2.57 -31.86
C ARG A 223 -4.80 1.75 -31.96
N ASP A 224 -4.74 0.42 -31.97
CA ASP A 224 -5.90 -0.46 -31.99
C ASP A 224 -6.47 -0.68 -30.57
N TRP A 225 -7.17 0.33 -30.08
CA TRP A 225 -7.82 0.25 -28.78
C TRP A 225 -8.91 -0.83 -28.69
N ARG A 226 -9.54 -1.21 -29.83
CA ARG A 226 -10.61 -2.24 -29.84
C ARG A 226 -10.04 -3.62 -29.53
N SER A 227 -8.96 -3.99 -30.20
CA SER A 227 -8.25 -5.26 -29.92
C SER A 227 -7.64 -5.26 -28.53
N ALA A 228 -7.06 -4.13 -28.09
CA ALA A 228 -6.55 -3.98 -26.73
C ALA A 228 -7.64 -4.14 -25.66
N GLN A 229 -8.83 -3.58 -25.85
CA GLN A 229 -9.96 -3.81 -24.92
C GLN A 229 -10.36 -5.29 -24.88
N ALA A 230 -10.45 -5.97 -26.02
CA ALA A 230 -10.81 -7.40 -26.06
C ALA A 230 -9.80 -8.25 -25.27
N VAL A 231 -8.49 -8.01 -25.48
CA VAL A 231 -7.44 -8.71 -24.74
C VAL A 231 -7.49 -8.35 -23.24
N THR A 232 -7.71 -7.09 -22.89
CA THR A 232 -7.82 -6.66 -21.47
C THR A 232 -8.97 -7.37 -20.76
N VAL A 233 -10.13 -7.49 -21.42
CA VAL A 233 -11.29 -8.21 -20.87
C VAL A 233 -10.96 -9.67 -20.59
N THR A 234 -10.40 -10.38 -21.57
CA THR A 234 -9.99 -11.79 -21.42
C THR A 234 -8.92 -11.93 -20.33
N HIS A 235 -7.90 -11.09 -20.36
CA HIS A 235 -6.82 -11.06 -19.37
C HIS A 235 -7.34 -10.97 -17.92
N ILE A 236 -8.28 -10.05 -17.66
CA ILE A 236 -8.86 -9.86 -16.32
C ILE A 236 -9.73 -11.07 -15.95
N GLN A 237 -10.60 -11.53 -16.88
CA GLN A 237 -11.52 -12.65 -16.63
C GLN A 237 -10.79 -13.96 -16.35
N ASP A 238 -9.78 -14.29 -17.14
CA ASP A 238 -8.99 -15.51 -16.95
C ASP A 238 -8.20 -15.48 -15.64
N CYS A 239 -7.69 -14.32 -15.27
CA CYS A 239 -7.00 -14.15 -14.01
C CYS A 239 -7.96 -14.36 -12.81
N VAL A 240 -9.17 -13.80 -12.89
CA VAL A 240 -10.23 -14.01 -11.88
C VAL A 240 -10.63 -15.48 -11.81
N ALA A 241 -10.86 -16.12 -12.96
CA ALA A 241 -11.24 -17.53 -13.02
C ALA A 241 -10.20 -18.41 -12.32
N GLN A 242 -8.92 -18.15 -12.56
CA GLN A 242 -7.83 -18.90 -11.91
C GLN A 242 -7.76 -18.62 -10.39
N MET A 243 -7.94 -17.37 -9.95
CA MET A 243 -7.97 -17.05 -8.52
C MET A 243 -9.17 -17.70 -7.82
N VAL A 244 -10.34 -17.72 -8.47
CA VAL A 244 -11.57 -18.29 -7.89
C VAL A 244 -11.49 -19.82 -7.81
N SER A 245 -10.85 -20.48 -8.78
CA SER A 245 -10.66 -21.95 -8.76
C SER A 245 -9.54 -22.43 -7.84
N GLY A 246 -8.71 -21.52 -7.33
CA GLY A 246 -7.57 -21.86 -6.48
C GLY A 246 -7.92 -22.03 -4.99
N ASP A 247 -6.92 -22.40 -4.19
CA ASP A 247 -7.06 -22.72 -2.76
C ASP A 247 -7.22 -21.49 -1.85
N LEU A 248 -7.28 -20.28 -2.41
CA LEU A 248 -7.37 -19.02 -1.66
C LEU A 248 -8.57 -19.00 -0.70
N TRP A 249 -9.68 -19.62 -1.07
CA TRP A 249 -10.97 -19.60 -0.37
C TRP A 249 -11.14 -20.73 0.67
N GLN A 250 -10.16 -21.61 0.78
CA GLN A 250 -10.19 -22.75 1.71
C GLN A 250 -9.44 -22.46 3.03
N ARG A 251 -8.94 -21.25 3.20
CA ARG A 251 -8.13 -20.84 4.36
C ARG A 251 -8.94 -20.11 5.42
#